data_dc99ce68dc6a83062ba4c27dbb0af076
#
_entry.id   dc99ce68dc6a83062ba4c27dbb0af076
#
_cell.length_a   1.000
_cell.length_b   1.000
_cell.length_c   1.000
_cell.angle_alpha   90.00
_cell.angle_beta   90.00
_cell.angle_gamma   90.00
#
_symmetry.space_group_name_H-M   'P 1'
#
loop_
_entity.id
_entity.type
_entity.pdbx_description
1 polymer ?
#
loop_
_entity_poly.entity_id
_entity_poly.type
_entity_poly.pdbx_seq_one_letter_code
_entity_poly.pdbx_strand_id
1 'polypeptide(L)'
;ITPLLFIAVPQPRQAAREDGPVIRSVLIDMREGFRYVWGWPGLMALIGIAVVLKLAMTPAFSLIPLLVNQHFGGDAAQYSMVEAAVGIGLLGGGIALSAWGGFRRKIFTTLSGILILGMSFLMLGLLPGGMFRPAVGAAFIMGLSIPLIDGPIMAIVQSAAAPEVQGRVFTMMGSLLSASSPIALAAAGPVADWLGLQVWYLAAGIMCLLAGVVGIALPALVHIEENAKDGQVTLNTSLGAEASAR
;
A
#
# COMPACT_ATOMS: atom_id res chain seq x y z
N ILE A 1 -1.82 -25.04 24.93
CA ILE A 1 -1.21 -23.70 25.22
C ILE A 1 0.15 -23.86 25.95
N THR A 2 0.33 -24.89 26.77
CA THR A 2 1.54 -25.14 27.59
C THR A 2 2.83 -25.44 26.79
N PRO A 3 2.87 -26.10 25.61
CA PRO A 3 4.14 -26.35 24.91
C PRO A 3 4.76 -25.10 24.25
N LEU A 4 4.00 -24.02 24.07
CA LEU A 4 4.53 -22.77 23.50
C LEU A 4 5.48 -22.01 24.44
N LEU A 5 5.43 -22.27 25.74
CA LEU A 5 6.29 -21.66 26.76
C LEU A 5 7.74 -22.19 26.75
N PHE A 6 7.98 -23.33 26.10
CA PHE A 6 9.31 -23.96 26.04
C PHE A 6 10.06 -23.71 24.72
N ILE A 7 9.50 -22.93 23.79
CA ILE A 7 10.20 -22.55 22.58
C ILE A 7 11.16 -21.41 22.94
N ALA A 8 12.44 -21.74 23.05
CA ALA A 8 13.50 -20.75 23.16
C ALA A 8 13.55 -19.97 21.86
N VAL A 9 12.90 -18.80 21.84
CA VAL A 9 12.98 -17.86 20.72
C VAL A 9 14.40 -17.31 20.70
N PRO A 10 15.21 -17.53 19.63
CA PRO A 10 16.51 -16.91 19.50
C PRO A 10 16.31 -15.39 19.56
N GLN A 11 16.85 -14.76 20.60
CA GLN A 11 16.77 -13.31 20.68
C GLN A 11 17.62 -12.73 19.55
N PRO A 12 17.05 -11.88 18.67
CA PRO A 12 17.84 -11.20 17.67
C PRO A 12 18.94 -10.41 18.41
N ARG A 13 20.17 -10.47 17.91
CA ARG A 13 21.27 -9.64 18.42
C ARG A 13 20.78 -8.20 18.38
N GLN A 14 20.43 -7.66 19.53
CA GLN A 14 20.15 -6.24 19.68
C GLN A 14 21.47 -5.54 19.40
N ALA A 15 21.58 -4.91 18.20
CA ALA A 15 22.59 -3.89 18.02
C ALA A 15 22.41 -2.88 19.16
N ALA A 16 23.49 -2.59 19.87
CA ALA A 16 23.48 -1.70 21.03
C ALA A 16 22.70 -0.43 20.65
N ARG A 17 21.55 -0.22 21.29
CA ARG A 17 20.83 1.05 21.18
C ARG A 17 21.75 2.08 21.81
N GLU A 18 22.26 2.98 21.00
CA GLU A 18 22.86 4.20 21.54
C GLU A 18 21.79 4.92 22.36
N ASP A 19 22.12 5.25 23.62
CA ASP A 19 21.29 6.00 24.56
C ASP A 19 21.14 7.45 24.04
N GLY A 20 20.22 7.63 23.11
CA GLY A 20 19.86 8.90 22.50
C GLY A 20 18.36 9.14 22.53
N PRO A 21 17.87 10.38 22.40
CA PRO A 21 16.44 10.68 22.36
C PRO A 21 15.80 9.88 21.21
N VAL A 22 14.68 9.23 21.49
CA VAL A 22 13.93 8.34 20.56
C VAL A 22 13.73 8.98 19.18
N ILE A 23 13.53 10.28 19.13
CA ILE A 23 13.37 11.05 17.89
C ILE A 23 14.64 10.98 17.01
N ARG A 24 15.82 11.02 17.63
CA ARG A 24 17.10 10.99 16.90
C ARG A 24 17.34 9.60 16.29
N SER A 25 17.04 8.53 17.00
CA SER A 25 17.15 7.18 16.45
C SER A 25 16.18 6.95 15.29
N VAL A 26 14.93 7.41 15.40
CA VAL A 26 13.95 7.35 14.31
C VAL A 26 14.43 8.10 13.07
N LEU A 27 15.00 9.31 13.24
CA LEU A 27 15.52 10.09 12.11
C LEU A 27 16.73 9.43 11.45
N ILE A 28 17.60 8.79 12.23
CA ILE A 28 18.75 8.04 11.71
C ILE A 28 18.26 6.82 10.93
N ASP A 29 17.33 6.05 11.50
CA ASP A 29 16.75 4.86 10.84
C ASP A 29 16.02 5.26 9.55
N MET A 30 15.28 6.37 9.54
CA MET A 30 14.66 6.91 8.33
C MET A 30 15.69 7.31 7.27
N ARG A 31 16.78 7.98 7.66
CA ARG A 31 17.85 8.38 6.74
C ARG A 31 18.57 7.18 6.13
N GLU A 32 18.84 6.17 6.95
CA GLU A 32 19.49 4.94 6.47
C GLU A 32 18.55 4.13 5.57
N GLY A 33 17.27 4.01 5.95
CA GLY A 33 16.24 3.40 5.11
C GLY A 33 16.10 4.13 3.77
N PHE A 34 16.07 5.46 3.77
CA PHE A 34 16.01 6.27 2.57
C PHE A 34 17.25 6.09 1.67
N ARG A 35 18.45 6.06 2.26
CA ARG A 35 19.69 5.82 1.50
C ARG A 35 19.72 4.43 0.86
N TYR A 36 19.19 3.42 1.56
CA TYR A 36 19.05 2.07 1.02
C TYR A 36 18.06 2.02 -0.17
N VAL A 37 16.89 2.61 0.01
CA VAL A 37 15.84 2.67 -1.02
C VAL A 37 16.30 3.47 -2.24
N TRP A 38 17.09 4.55 -2.04
CA TRP A 38 17.64 5.37 -3.13
C TRP A 38 18.54 4.57 -4.07
N GLY A 39 19.24 3.56 -3.54
CA GLY A 39 20.07 2.64 -4.33
C GLY A 39 19.26 1.66 -5.20
N TRP A 40 17.92 1.58 -5.00
CA TRP A 40 17.04 0.65 -5.70
C TRP A 40 15.95 1.38 -6.48
N PRO A 41 16.13 1.67 -7.77
CA PRO A 41 15.19 2.46 -8.57
C PRO A 41 13.78 1.89 -8.60
N GLY A 42 13.62 0.57 -8.64
CA GLY A 42 12.32 -0.10 -8.62
C GLY A 42 11.57 0.08 -7.28
N LEU A 43 12.27 -0.05 -6.15
CA LEU A 43 11.69 0.14 -4.83
C LEU A 43 11.33 1.61 -4.59
N MET A 44 12.16 2.52 -5.06
CA MET A 44 11.89 3.96 -4.99
C MET A 44 10.66 4.35 -5.81
N ALA A 45 10.53 3.82 -7.02
CA ALA A 45 9.36 4.03 -7.85
C ALA A 45 8.09 3.46 -7.20
N LEU A 46 8.17 2.26 -6.60
CA LEU A 46 7.06 1.64 -5.89
C LEU A 46 6.57 2.49 -4.71
N ILE A 47 7.51 2.97 -3.88
CA ILE A 47 7.19 3.84 -2.73
C ILE A 47 6.65 5.18 -3.21
N GLY A 48 7.24 5.77 -4.24
CA GLY A 48 6.76 7.03 -4.83
C GLY A 48 5.32 6.92 -5.34
N ILE A 49 5.00 5.87 -6.07
CA ILE A 49 3.63 5.58 -6.51
C ILE A 49 2.71 5.37 -5.31
N ALA A 50 3.12 4.61 -4.30
CA ALA A 50 2.32 4.37 -3.10
C ALA A 50 1.99 5.68 -2.34
N VAL A 51 2.93 6.61 -2.21
CA VAL A 51 2.72 7.93 -1.59
C VAL A 51 1.73 8.77 -2.40
N VAL A 52 1.93 8.85 -3.71
CA VAL A 52 1.04 9.61 -4.61
C VAL A 52 -0.39 9.05 -4.56
N LEU A 53 -0.53 7.73 -4.62
CA LEU A 53 -1.83 7.06 -4.49
C LEU A 53 -2.45 7.32 -3.11
N LYS A 54 -1.66 7.23 -2.05
CA LYS A 54 -2.14 7.49 -0.69
C LYS A 54 -2.68 8.92 -0.53
N LEU A 55 -1.99 9.91 -1.12
CA LEU A 55 -2.44 11.31 -1.12
C LEU A 55 -3.79 11.48 -1.84
N ALA A 56 -3.99 10.80 -2.96
CA ALA A 56 -5.24 10.89 -3.72
C ALA A 56 -6.39 10.10 -3.07
N MET A 57 -6.10 8.92 -2.52
CA MET A 57 -7.10 8.02 -1.98
C MET A 57 -7.57 8.40 -0.57
N THR A 58 -6.71 9.00 0.27
CA THR A 58 -7.05 9.34 1.65
C THR A 58 -8.28 10.26 1.74
N PRO A 59 -8.39 11.36 0.95
CA PRO A 59 -9.61 12.17 0.93
C PRO A 59 -10.83 11.38 0.46
N ALA A 60 -10.69 10.59 -0.61
CA ALA A 60 -11.79 9.80 -1.15
C ALA A 60 -12.38 8.82 -0.11
N PHE A 61 -11.51 8.12 0.64
CA PHE A 61 -11.96 7.23 1.72
C PHE A 61 -12.60 8.00 2.89
N SER A 62 -12.00 9.10 3.32
CA SER A 62 -12.50 9.87 4.46
C SER A 62 -13.83 10.58 4.17
N LEU A 63 -14.13 10.86 2.91
CA LEU A 63 -15.35 11.53 2.46
C LEU A 63 -16.49 10.54 2.09
N ILE A 64 -16.31 9.22 2.25
CA ILE A 64 -17.37 8.23 1.99
C ILE A 64 -18.68 8.55 2.75
N PRO A 65 -18.66 8.88 4.07
CA PRO A 65 -19.89 9.22 4.78
C PRO A 65 -20.62 10.41 4.15
N LEU A 66 -19.84 11.41 3.71
CA LEU A 66 -20.37 12.63 3.09
C LEU A 66 -20.94 12.33 1.69
N LEU A 67 -20.27 11.48 0.92
CA LEU A 67 -20.75 11.03 -0.38
C LEU A 67 -22.07 10.29 -0.26
N VAL A 68 -22.22 9.38 0.72
CA VAL A 68 -23.45 8.64 0.94
C VAL A 68 -24.58 9.58 1.32
N ASN A 69 -24.33 10.51 2.24
CA ASN A 69 -25.35 11.42 2.75
C ASN A 69 -25.73 12.51 1.75
N GLN A 70 -24.75 13.24 1.21
CA GLN A 70 -25.02 14.43 0.38
C GLN A 70 -25.27 14.11 -1.08
N HIS A 71 -24.56 13.11 -1.64
CA HIS A 71 -24.67 12.80 -3.07
C HIS A 71 -25.73 11.74 -3.36
N PHE A 72 -25.74 10.64 -2.56
CA PHE A 72 -26.73 9.58 -2.74
C PHE A 72 -28.00 9.78 -1.90
N GLY A 73 -28.07 10.82 -1.05
CA GLY A 73 -29.23 11.09 -0.18
C GLY A 73 -29.46 10.01 0.86
N GLY A 74 -28.40 9.28 1.23
CA GLY A 74 -28.46 8.15 2.15
C GLY A 74 -28.38 8.55 3.61
N ASP A 75 -28.79 7.62 4.46
CA ASP A 75 -28.71 7.71 5.91
C ASP A 75 -27.55 6.90 6.51
N ALA A 76 -27.47 6.84 7.84
CA ALA A 76 -26.46 6.07 8.55
C ALA A 76 -26.52 4.56 8.25
N ALA A 77 -27.71 4.01 7.97
CA ALA A 77 -27.86 2.59 7.62
C ALA A 77 -27.27 2.32 6.23
N GLN A 78 -27.49 3.23 5.29
CA GLN A 78 -26.92 3.12 3.94
C GLN A 78 -25.39 3.30 3.96
N TYR A 79 -24.86 4.20 4.79
CA TYR A 79 -23.41 4.28 5.01
C TYR A 79 -22.86 2.95 5.56
N SER A 80 -23.53 2.36 6.55
CA SER A 80 -23.13 1.05 7.10
C SER A 80 -23.16 -0.06 6.05
N MET A 81 -24.07 -0.01 5.07
CA MET A 81 -24.10 -0.96 3.94
C MET A 81 -22.86 -0.80 3.03
N VAL A 82 -22.43 0.43 2.78
CA VAL A 82 -21.22 0.71 2.01
C VAL A 82 -19.99 0.17 2.73
N GLU A 83 -19.84 0.45 4.03
CA GLU A 83 -18.75 -0.06 4.87
C GLU A 83 -18.75 -1.59 4.94
N ALA A 84 -19.91 -2.20 5.12
CA ALA A 84 -20.06 -3.65 5.10
C ALA A 84 -19.66 -4.24 3.74
N ALA A 85 -20.02 -3.60 2.63
CA ALA A 85 -19.64 -4.03 1.29
C ALA A 85 -18.11 -3.98 1.10
N VAL A 86 -17.45 -2.90 1.56
CA VAL A 86 -15.98 -2.81 1.58
C VAL A 86 -15.38 -3.93 2.41
N GLY A 87 -15.89 -4.18 3.63
CA GLY A 87 -15.41 -5.23 4.52
C GLY A 87 -15.56 -6.64 3.93
N ILE A 88 -16.73 -6.95 3.34
CA ILE A 88 -16.97 -8.22 2.67
C ILE A 88 -16.07 -8.35 1.43
N GLY A 89 -15.89 -7.27 0.67
CA GLY A 89 -14.95 -7.21 -0.44
C GLY A 89 -13.52 -7.52 0.00
N LEU A 90 -13.06 -6.90 1.10
CA LEU A 90 -11.74 -7.13 1.69
C LEU A 90 -11.52 -8.61 2.04
N LEU A 91 -12.48 -9.23 2.72
CA LEU A 91 -12.44 -10.65 3.05
C LEU A 91 -12.43 -11.51 1.77
N GLY A 92 -13.32 -11.21 0.82
CA GLY A 92 -13.40 -11.90 -0.46
C GLY A 92 -12.10 -11.79 -1.28
N GLY A 93 -11.50 -10.62 -1.33
CA GLY A 93 -10.21 -10.39 -1.99
C GLY A 93 -9.06 -11.13 -1.32
N GLY A 94 -9.03 -11.17 0.02
CA GLY A 94 -8.06 -11.94 0.78
C GLY A 94 -8.17 -13.45 0.52
N ILE A 95 -9.39 -13.98 0.52
CA ILE A 95 -9.67 -15.39 0.18
C ILE A 95 -9.28 -15.68 -1.27
N ALA A 96 -9.70 -14.83 -2.20
CA ALA A 96 -9.37 -15.00 -3.62
C ALA A 96 -7.86 -14.98 -3.86
N LEU A 97 -7.13 -14.04 -3.24
CA LEU A 97 -5.67 -13.97 -3.34
C LEU A 97 -5.01 -15.21 -2.73
N SER A 98 -5.51 -15.70 -1.60
CA SER A 98 -4.98 -16.90 -0.92
C SER A 98 -5.20 -18.17 -1.73
N ALA A 99 -6.37 -18.30 -2.37
CA ALA A 99 -6.72 -19.47 -3.19
C ALA A 99 -5.99 -19.47 -4.55
N TRP A 100 -5.85 -18.29 -5.17
CA TRP A 100 -5.24 -18.16 -6.50
C TRP A 100 -3.72 -18.00 -6.43
N GLY A 101 -3.19 -17.39 -5.36
CA GLY A 101 -1.77 -17.10 -5.16
C GLY A 101 -1.26 -15.86 -5.92
N GLY A 102 -2.10 -15.20 -6.69
CA GLY A 102 -1.72 -14.07 -7.54
C GLY A 102 -1.00 -14.47 -8.83
N PHE A 103 -0.55 -13.48 -9.59
CA PHE A 103 0.27 -13.70 -10.77
C PHE A 103 1.68 -14.16 -10.38
N ARG A 104 2.36 -14.85 -11.28
CA ARG A 104 3.76 -15.32 -11.08
C ARG A 104 4.70 -14.19 -10.67
N ARG A 105 4.52 -12.99 -11.24
CA ARG A 105 5.17 -11.77 -10.80
C ARG A 105 4.17 -10.99 -9.92
N LYS A 106 4.50 -10.84 -8.67
CA LYS A 106 3.64 -10.20 -7.66
C LYS A 106 3.27 -8.76 -8.02
N ILE A 107 4.18 -8.06 -8.72
CA ILE A 107 3.93 -6.70 -9.17
C ILE A 107 2.70 -6.59 -10.09
N PHE A 108 2.44 -7.57 -10.97
CA PHE A 108 1.25 -7.55 -11.80
C PHE A 108 -0.04 -7.73 -11.00
N THR A 109 0.00 -8.48 -9.89
CA THR A 109 -1.15 -8.60 -8.98
C THR A 109 -1.44 -7.24 -8.33
N THR A 110 -0.41 -6.55 -7.86
CA THR A 110 -0.53 -5.20 -7.31
C THR A 110 -1.09 -4.22 -8.34
N LEU A 111 -0.52 -4.18 -9.54
CA LEU A 111 -0.96 -3.24 -10.59
C LEU A 111 -2.40 -3.53 -11.04
N SER A 112 -2.80 -4.79 -11.16
CA SER A 112 -4.20 -5.15 -11.44
C SER A 112 -5.14 -4.72 -10.31
N GLY A 113 -4.73 -4.88 -9.05
CA GLY A 113 -5.47 -4.38 -7.89
C GLY A 113 -5.65 -2.85 -7.94
N ILE A 114 -4.59 -2.11 -8.28
CA ILE A 114 -4.63 -0.64 -8.42
C ILE A 114 -5.59 -0.23 -9.57
N LEU A 115 -5.58 -0.93 -10.70
CA LEU A 115 -6.48 -0.65 -11.81
C LEU A 115 -7.95 -0.92 -11.44
N ILE A 116 -8.23 -2.04 -10.76
CA ILE A 116 -9.57 -2.38 -10.28
C ILE A 116 -10.05 -1.33 -9.27
N LEU A 117 -9.18 -0.90 -8.34
CA LEU A 117 -9.46 0.15 -7.37
C LEU A 117 -9.77 1.48 -8.06
N GLY A 118 -8.97 1.84 -9.08
CA GLY A 118 -9.18 3.04 -9.88
C GLY A 118 -10.54 3.05 -10.60
N MET A 119 -10.91 1.93 -11.18
CA MET A 119 -12.24 1.76 -11.79
C MET A 119 -13.37 1.91 -10.78
N SER A 120 -13.21 1.36 -9.57
CA SER A 120 -14.18 1.49 -8.49
C SER A 120 -14.36 2.94 -8.04
N PHE A 121 -13.27 3.70 -7.90
CA PHE A 121 -13.31 5.12 -7.57
C PHE A 121 -13.98 5.93 -8.70
N LEU A 122 -13.64 5.68 -9.97
CA LEU A 122 -14.29 6.33 -11.10
C LEU A 122 -15.79 6.03 -11.12
N MET A 123 -16.17 4.78 -10.88
CA MET A 123 -17.58 4.40 -10.80
C MET A 123 -18.30 5.20 -9.71
N LEU A 124 -17.73 5.30 -8.50
CA LEU A 124 -18.31 6.10 -7.42
C LEU A 124 -18.43 7.58 -7.77
N GLY A 125 -17.43 8.14 -8.44
CA GLY A 125 -17.43 9.55 -8.86
C GLY A 125 -18.39 9.88 -10.01
N LEU A 126 -18.68 8.92 -10.90
CA LEU A 126 -19.51 9.12 -12.08
C LEU A 126 -20.98 8.75 -11.87
N LEU A 127 -21.31 7.97 -10.82
CA LEU A 127 -22.67 7.52 -10.54
C LEU A 127 -23.57 8.71 -10.18
N PRO A 128 -24.77 8.82 -10.80
CA PRO A 128 -25.78 9.79 -10.38
C PRO A 128 -26.28 9.52 -8.95
N GLY A 129 -26.69 10.57 -8.23
CA GLY A 129 -27.11 10.49 -6.83
C GLY A 129 -28.26 9.52 -6.52
N GLY A 130 -29.09 9.17 -7.52
CA GLY A 130 -30.17 8.17 -7.33
C GLY A 130 -29.73 6.71 -7.44
N MET A 131 -28.46 6.42 -7.77
CA MET A 131 -27.95 5.07 -8.04
C MET A 131 -27.16 4.50 -6.86
N PHE A 132 -27.79 4.36 -5.70
CA PHE A 132 -27.13 3.83 -4.49
C PHE A 132 -26.70 2.37 -4.62
N ARG A 133 -27.52 1.49 -5.20
CA ARG A 133 -27.17 0.05 -5.35
C ARG A 133 -25.88 -0.19 -6.14
N PRO A 134 -25.67 0.41 -7.32
CA PRO A 134 -24.37 0.36 -8.00
C PRO A 134 -23.21 0.91 -7.17
N ALA A 135 -23.42 1.93 -6.34
CA ALA A 135 -22.39 2.47 -5.47
C ALA A 135 -21.95 1.43 -4.41
N VAL A 136 -22.87 0.66 -3.83
CA VAL A 136 -22.54 -0.47 -2.94
C VAL A 136 -21.73 -1.54 -3.68
N GLY A 137 -22.06 -1.83 -4.94
CA GLY A 137 -21.28 -2.75 -5.77
C GLY A 137 -19.85 -2.24 -6.04
N ALA A 138 -19.70 -0.94 -6.31
CA ALA A 138 -18.38 -0.32 -6.47
C ALA A 138 -17.57 -0.37 -5.18
N ALA A 139 -18.20 -0.14 -4.02
CA ALA A 139 -17.57 -0.26 -2.71
C ALA A 139 -17.10 -1.70 -2.41
N PHE A 140 -17.87 -2.70 -2.79
CA PHE A 140 -17.46 -4.10 -2.70
C PHE A 140 -16.20 -4.39 -3.54
N ILE A 141 -16.19 -3.95 -4.81
CA ILE A 141 -15.03 -4.12 -5.70
C ILE A 141 -13.81 -3.35 -5.17
N MET A 142 -14.02 -2.16 -4.60
CA MET A 142 -12.98 -1.38 -3.91
C MET A 142 -12.35 -2.19 -2.78
N GLY A 143 -13.17 -2.77 -1.89
CA GLY A 143 -12.70 -3.64 -0.81
C GLY A 143 -11.93 -4.86 -1.32
N LEU A 144 -12.43 -5.52 -2.37
CA LEU A 144 -11.80 -6.69 -2.98
C LEU A 144 -10.40 -6.38 -3.54
N SER A 145 -10.17 -5.17 -4.02
CA SER A 145 -8.89 -4.77 -4.61
C SER A 145 -7.79 -4.54 -3.57
N ILE A 146 -8.12 -4.20 -2.31
CA ILE A 146 -7.15 -3.86 -1.26
C ILE A 146 -6.15 -5.00 -0.99
N PRO A 147 -6.55 -6.26 -0.73
CA PRO A 147 -5.61 -7.36 -0.53
C PRO A 147 -4.74 -7.66 -1.75
N LEU A 148 -5.27 -7.43 -2.96
CA LEU A 148 -4.52 -7.61 -4.21
C LEU A 148 -3.40 -6.57 -4.36
N ILE A 149 -3.51 -5.44 -3.68
CA ILE A 149 -2.48 -4.39 -3.63
C ILE A 149 -1.49 -4.65 -2.50
N ASP A 150 -2.00 -4.73 -1.26
CA ASP A 150 -1.17 -4.72 -0.06
C ASP A 150 -0.39 -6.02 0.13
N GLY A 151 -1.01 -7.18 -0.12
CA GLY A 151 -0.37 -8.48 0.06
C GLY A 151 0.91 -8.64 -0.79
N PRO A 152 0.83 -8.47 -2.11
CA PRO A 152 2.01 -8.57 -2.97
C PRO A 152 3.05 -7.49 -2.72
N ILE A 153 2.66 -6.24 -2.40
CA ILE A 153 3.60 -5.17 -2.03
C ILE A 153 4.44 -5.58 -0.83
N MET A 154 3.79 -6.05 0.24
CA MET A 154 4.50 -6.53 1.44
C MET A 154 5.47 -7.65 1.10
N ALA A 155 5.06 -8.60 0.26
CA ALA A 155 5.91 -9.70 -0.15
C ALA A 155 7.09 -9.24 -1.04
N ILE A 156 6.90 -8.25 -1.91
CA ILE A 156 7.97 -7.65 -2.73
C ILE A 156 8.98 -6.94 -1.83
N VAL A 157 8.52 -6.08 -0.92
CA VAL A 157 9.40 -5.34 0.00
C VAL A 157 10.20 -6.30 0.89
N GLN A 158 9.56 -7.37 1.42
CA GLN A 158 10.25 -8.40 2.20
C GLN A 158 11.29 -9.16 1.40
N SER A 159 11.03 -9.44 0.13
CA SER A 159 11.99 -10.13 -0.73
C SER A 159 13.11 -9.21 -1.24
N ALA A 160 12.86 -7.91 -1.35
CA ALA A 160 13.83 -6.94 -1.84
C ALA A 160 14.78 -6.44 -0.75
N ALA A 161 14.31 -6.29 0.48
CA ALA A 161 15.13 -5.79 1.58
C ALA A 161 15.87 -6.93 2.30
N ALA A 162 17.20 -6.76 2.52
CA ALA A 162 17.96 -7.68 3.35
C ALA A 162 17.37 -7.73 4.77
N PRO A 163 17.38 -8.91 5.45
CA PRO A 163 16.75 -9.07 6.76
C PRO A 163 17.15 -8.02 7.79
N GLU A 164 18.40 -7.58 7.75
CA GLU A 164 19.00 -6.62 8.69
C GLU A 164 18.43 -5.20 8.54
N VAL A 165 17.97 -4.84 7.34
CA VAL A 165 17.45 -3.49 7.01
C VAL A 165 15.93 -3.47 6.79
N GLN A 166 15.28 -4.64 6.77
CA GLN A 166 13.84 -4.77 6.54
C GLN A 166 13.02 -3.89 7.48
N GLY A 167 13.32 -3.92 8.78
CA GLY A 167 12.63 -3.09 9.77
C GLY A 167 12.74 -1.60 9.48
N ARG A 168 13.91 -1.13 9.03
CA ARG A 168 14.16 0.29 8.70
C ARG A 168 13.38 0.71 7.46
N VAL A 169 13.34 -0.16 6.43
CA VAL A 169 12.56 0.09 5.20
C VAL A 169 11.06 0.16 5.52
N PHE A 170 10.53 -0.78 6.32
CA PHE A 170 9.12 -0.74 6.72
C PHE A 170 8.77 0.47 7.58
N THR A 171 9.63 0.84 8.53
CA THR A 171 9.43 2.03 9.35
C THR A 171 9.42 3.30 8.49
N MET A 172 10.35 3.42 7.55
CA MET A 172 10.42 4.54 6.62
C MET A 172 9.16 4.61 5.74
N MET A 173 8.76 3.49 5.13
CA MET A 173 7.53 3.43 4.33
C MET A 173 6.31 3.82 5.16
N GLY A 174 6.15 3.21 6.34
CA GLY A 174 5.02 3.49 7.23
C GLY A 174 4.98 4.96 7.66
N SER A 175 6.12 5.55 8.02
CA SER A 175 6.23 6.97 8.38
C SER A 175 5.87 7.89 7.22
N LEU A 176 6.37 7.60 6.01
CA LEU A 176 6.12 8.40 4.82
C LEU A 176 4.63 8.35 4.41
N LEU A 177 4.04 7.14 4.42
CA LEU A 177 2.63 6.95 4.11
C LEU A 177 1.73 7.56 5.19
N SER A 178 2.11 7.50 6.46
CA SER A 178 1.35 8.11 7.56
C SER A 178 1.43 9.64 7.53
N ALA A 179 2.62 10.19 7.25
CA ALA A 179 2.81 11.65 7.14
C ALA A 179 2.05 12.27 5.96
N SER A 180 1.78 11.49 4.91
CA SER A 180 0.98 11.97 3.77
C SER A 180 -0.50 12.15 4.11
N SER A 181 -1.04 11.43 5.11
CA SER A 181 -2.47 11.46 5.45
C SER A 181 -2.95 12.82 5.97
N PRO A 182 -2.29 13.50 6.94
CA PRO A 182 -2.70 14.84 7.37
C PRO A 182 -2.67 15.87 6.25
N ILE A 183 -1.69 15.78 5.35
CA ILE A 183 -1.56 16.69 4.19
C ILE A 183 -2.75 16.50 3.25
N ALA A 184 -3.08 15.24 2.95
CA ALA A 184 -4.22 14.91 2.10
C ALA A 184 -5.55 15.36 2.71
N LEU A 185 -5.74 15.15 4.02
CA LEU A 185 -6.95 15.54 4.74
C LEU A 185 -7.10 17.05 4.85
N ALA A 186 -6.01 17.79 5.02
CA ALA A 186 -6.06 19.26 5.05
C ALA A 186 -6.59 19.85 3.73
N ALA A 187 -6.33 19.19 2.61
CA ALA A 187 -6.87 19.60 1.30
C ALA A 187 -8.29 19.07 1.04
N ALA A 188 -8.72 18.02 1.76
CA ALA A 188 -9.97 17.32 1.47
C ALA A 188 -11.22 18.20 1.56
N GLY A 189 -11.35 18.94 2.67
CA GLY A 189 -12.50 19.83 2.91
C GLY A 189 -12.58 20.98 1.90
N PRO A 190 -11.58 21.86 1.83
CA PRO A 190 -11.61 23.03 0.93
C PRO A 190 -11.86 22.65 -0.55
N VAL A 191 -11.25 21.56 -1.04
CA VAL A 191 -11.45 21.13 -2.42
C VAL A 191 -12.85 20.54 -2.61
N ALA A 192 -13.37 19.80 -1.65
CA ALA A 192 -14.74 19.26 -1.71
C ALA A 192 -15.78 20.38 -1.71
N ASP A 193 -15.55 21.46 -0.94
CA ASP A 193 -16.45 22.61 -0.89
C ASP A 193 -16.47 23.40 -2.20
N TRP A 194 -15.35 23.50 -2.89
CA TRP A 194 -15.22 24.32 -4.12
C TRP A 194 -15.59 23.55 -5.39
N LEU A 195 -15.17 22.30 -5.51
CA LEU A 195 -15.26 21.49 -6.73
C LEU A 195 -16.26 20.33 -6.61
N GLY A 196 -16.79 20.12 -5.40
CA GLY A 196 -17.70 19.02 -5.10
C GLY A 196 -16.98 17.73 -4.67
N LEU A 197 -17.70 16.89 -3.95
CA LEU A 197 -17.20 15.62 -3.39
C LEU A 197 -16.71 14.64 -4.47
N GLN A 198 -17.38 14.62 -5.62
CA GLN A 198 -17.09 13.70 -6.71
C GLN A 198 -15.70 13.86 -7.31
N VAL A 199 -15.12 15.08 -7.22
CA VAL A 199 -13.78 15.37 -7.76
C VAL A 199 -12.72 14.51 -7.10
N TRP A 200 -12.84 14.25 -5.79
CA TRP A 200 -11.90 13.37 -5.10
C TRP A 200 -11.93 11.93 -5.59
N TYR A 201 -13.12 11.40 -5.88
CA TYR A 201 -13.28 10.03 -6.42
C TYR A 201 -12.78 9.95 -7.86
N LEU A 202 -13.07 10.96 -8.68
CA LEU A 202 -12.56 11.04 -10.04
C LEU A 202 -11.03 11.19 -10.05
N ALA A 203 -10.49 12.09 -9.23
CA ALA A 203 -9.05 12.29 -9.12
C ALA A 203 -8.33 11.01 -8.64
N ALA A 204 -8.83 10.39 -7.56
CA ALA A 204 -8.29 9.13 -7.06
C ALA A 204 -8.36 8.02 -8.13
N GLY A 205 -9.49 7.91 -8.82
CA GLY A 205 -9.68 6.93 -9.88
C GLY A 205 -8.72 7.13 -11.04
N ILE A 206 -8.61 8.35 -11.56
CA ILE A 206 -7.69 8.70 -12.66
C ILE A 206 -6.24 8.46 -12.22
N MET A 207 -5.86 8.89 -11.03
CA MET A 207 -4.50 8.69 -10.53
C MET A 207 -4.16 7.21 -10.34
N CYS A 208 -5.10 6.38 -9.85
CA CYS A 208 -4.92 4.94 -9.77
C CYS A 208 -4.74 4.32 -11.16
N LEU A 209 -5.57 4.70 -12.14
CA LEU A 209 -5.44 4.18 -13.52
C LEU A 209 -4.11 4.60 -14.15
N LEU A 210 -3.73 5.87 -14.01
CA LEU A 210 -2.44 6.35 -14.50
C LEU A 210 -1.28 5.62 -13.83
N ALA A 211 -1.32 5.47 -12.50
CA ALA A 211 -0.28 4.75 -11.76
C ALA A 211 -0.20 3.27 -12.16
N GLY A 212 -1.34 2.61 -12.38
CA GLY A 212 -1.39 1.24 -12.88
C GLY A 212 -0.80 1.09 -14.28
N VAL A 213 -1.16 1.97 -15.22
CA VAL A 213 -0.65 1.96 -16.59
C VAL A 213 0.84 2.31 -16.63
N VAL A 214 1.24 3.39 -15.93
CA VAL A 214 2.65 3.79 -15.82
C VAL A 214 3.47 2.69 -15.14
N GLY A 215 2.92 2.05 -14.11
CA GLY A 215 3.58 0.93 -13.42
C GLY A 215 3.87 -0.26 -14.35
N ILE A 216 2.96 -0.58 -15.27
CA ILE A 216 3.17 -1.62 -16.29
C ILE A 216 4.23 -1.16 -17.30
N ALA A 217 4.28 0.11 -17.65
CA ALA A 217 5.22 0.67 -18.62
C ALA A 217 6.64 0.88 -18.06
N LEU A 218 6.82 0.90 -16.73
CA LEU A 218 8.11 1.12 -16.09
C LEU A 218 8.91 -0.19 -15.94
N PRO A 219 10.00 -0.40 -16.70
CA PRO A 219 10.81 -1.63 -16.60
C PRO A 219 11.39 -1.85 -15.20
N ALA A 220 11.71 -0.76 -14.48
CA ALA A 220 12.23 -0.81 -13.12
C ALA A 220 11.26 -1.47 -12.12
N LEU A 221 9.94 -1.31 -12.32
CA LEU A 221 8.91 -1.96 -11.51
C LEU A 221 8.67 -3.39 -11.95
N VAL A 222 8.61 -3.64 -13.26
CA VAL A 222 8.33 -4.98 -13.80
C VAL A 222 9.42 -5.98 -13.44
N HIS A 223 10.70 -5.52 -13.37
CA HIS A 223 11.85 -6.35 -13.04
C HIS A 223 12.29 -6.23 -11.57
N ILE A 224 11.51 -5.58 -10.72
CA ILE A 224 11.86 -5.36 -9.30
C ILE A 224 12.16 -6.68 -8.57
N GLU A 225 11.41 -7.75 -8.88
CA GLU A 225 11.57 -9.06 -8.27
C GLU A 225 12.82 -9.82 -8.78
N GLU A 226 13.22 -9.59 -10.02
CA GLU A 226 14.42 -10.17 -10.62
C GLU A 226 15.67 -9.49 -10.03
N ASN A 227 15.68 -8.18 -10.00
CA ASN A 227 16.77 -7.38 -9.41
C ASN A 227 16.94 -7.67 -7.89
N ALA A 228 15.85 -7.99 -7.18
CA ALA A 228 15.91 -8.39 -5.78
C ALA A 228 16.66 -9.72 -5.59
N LYS A 229 16.42 -10.68 -6.46
CA LYS A 229 17.10 -12.00 -6.43
C LYS A 229 18.57 -11.89 -6.76
N ASP A 230 18.91 -11.12 -7.77
CA ASP A 230 20.32 -10.93 -8.22
C ASP A 230 21.13 -10.22 -7.13
N GLY A 231 20.56 -9.23 -6.45
CA GLY A 231 21.19 -8.55 -5.32
C GLY A 231 21.44 -9.49 -4.13
N GLN A 232 20.54 -10.42 -3.82
CA GLN A 232 20.74 -11.41 -2.77
C GLN A 232 21.76 -12.48 -3.15
N VAL A 233 21.81 -12.89 -4.40
CA VAL A 233 22.82 -13.86 -4.89
C VAL A 233 24.21 -13.29 -4.79
N THR A 234 24.41 -12.03 -5.17
CA THR A 234 25.73 -11.35 -5.09
C THR A 234 26.19 -11.20 -3.64
N LEU A 235 25.30 -10.84 -2.71
CA LEU A 235 25.60 -10.76 -1.28
C LEU A 235 25.99 -12.11 -0.69
N ASN A 236 25.24 -13.15 -0.97
CA ASN A 236 25.54 -14.50 -0.48
C ASN A 236 26.87 -15.04 -1.05
N THR A 237 27.19 -14.72 -2.28
CA THR A 237 28.45 -15.14 -2.90
C THR A 237 29.64 -14.42 -2.27
N SER A 238 29.53 -13.13 -1.95
CA SER A 238 30.58 -12.36 -1.29
C SER A 238 30.82 -12.83 0.15
N LEU A 239 29.74 -13.09 0.90
CA LEU A 239 29.83 -13.62 2.28
C LEU A 239 30.41 -15.06 2.32
N GLY A 240 30.04 -15.90 1.34
CA GLY A 240 30.59 -17.26 1.20
C GLY A 240 32.07 -17.25 0.85
N ALA A 241 32.52 -16.31 0.04
CA ALA A 241 33.95 -16.14 -0.30
C ALA A 241 34.78 -15.66 0.90
N GLU A 242 34.24 -14.73 1.72
CA GLU A 242 34.90 -14.27 2.95
C GLU A 242 34.95 -15.37 4.03
N ALA A 243 33.90 -16.20 4.15
CA ALA A 243 33.88 -17.32 5.10
C ALA A 243 34.86 -18.44 4.71
N SER A 244 35.12 -18.65 3.41
CA SER A 244 36.07 -19.64 2.89
C SER A 244 37.54 -19.16 2.95
N ALA A 245 37.77 -17.86 3.14
CA ALA A 245 39.10 -17.26 3.24
C ALA A 245 39.62 -17.14 4.70
N ARG A 246 38.81 -17.52 5.68
CA ARG A 246 39.15 -17.60 7.12
C ARG A 246 39.33 -19.03 7.56
#